data_41b5dad6fe39b4c67d00c088c56a8c06
#
_entry.id   41b5dad6fe39b4c67d00c088c56a8c06
#
_cell.length_a   1.000
_cell.length_b   1.000
_cell.length_c   1.000
_cell.angle_alpha   90.00
_cell.angle_beta   90.00
_cell.angle_gamma   90.00
#
_symmetry.space_group_name_H-M   'P 1'
#
loop_
_entity.id
_entity.type
_entity.pdbx_description
1 polymer ?
#
loop_
_entity_poly.entity_id
_entity_poly.type
_entity_poly.pdbx_seq_one_letter_code
_entity_poly.pdbx_strand_id
1 'polypeptide(L)'
;MRLSVVALLALCSALNAGDVPGLVKEKPASGPCVQVDGQYMVPYTVTIPGTDVKFEMIPVPGGEFLMGSPDSEPGHQPTEGPQIRVKTRPFWMQKTEISWADYKPYMALYNVFKKFETENIRPVTDEKMIDAITAPTELYEPTFTFEFGESPDLPAVSMTLYAARQYTKWISIVSGQQYRVPTEAEWEYAARAGSDSAYSNGDDPAKLGEMAWFADNSQGKGPRKVTAGKPNAFGLIDMHGNVAEWVQDELSEDGYAKLKDKAAAGPLSVFDVMGKPAVHYPRVVKGGSWQSTAEECRSAARLGSNYALWKDTDPNLPKSPWWMTDEPCRGIGFRVLRSIDELPRDQIETFWNVDSEDLKLDVDGRILGGRGGYGIVDQDLPEAIRKFKSGEK
;
A
#
# COMPACT_ATOMS: atom_id res chain seq x y z
N MET A 1 -55.09 -7.85 6.01
CA MET A 1 -53.69 -8.12 5.56
C MET A 1 -52.88 -6.86 5.86
N ARG A 2 -52.18 -6.83 7.00
CA ARG A 2 -51.39 -5.66 7.44
C ARG A 2 -49.94 -5.94 7.07
N LEU A 3 -49.40 -5.17 6.16
CA LEU A 3 -47.94 -5.16 5.87
C LEU A 3 -47.22 -4.38 6.97
N SER A 4 -46.36 -5.07 7.70
CA SER A 4 -45.40 -4.44 8.62
C SER A 4 -44.18 -4.05 7.83
N VAL A 5 -43.96 -2.75 7.71
CA VAL A 5 -42.71 -2.18 7.20
C VAL A 5 -41.71 -2.21 8.36
N VAL A 6 -40.69 -3.06 8.26
CA VAL A 6 -39.54 -3.04 9.17
C VAL A 6 -38.57 -1.94 8.67
N ALA A 7 -38.56 -0.83 9.36
CA ALA A 7 -37.57 0.24 9.14
C ALA A 7 -36.21 -0.22 9.71
N LEU A 8 -35.23 -0.44 8.84
CA LEU A 8 -33.84 -0.64 9.21
C LEU A 8 -33.26 0.74 9.59
N LEU A 9 -33.21 1.03 10.88
CA LEU A 9 -32.49 2.19 11.40
C LEU A 9 -30.97 1.91 11.28
N ALA A 10 -30.32 2.52 10.31
CA ALA A 10 -28.88 2.63 10.29
C ALA A 10 -28.46 3.56 11.44
N LEU A 11 -27.91 2.99 12.51
CA LEU A 11 -27.22 3.78 13.53
C LEU A 11 -25.93 4.33 12.91
N CYS A 12 -25.96 5.56 12.42
CA CYS A 12 -24.75 6.38 12.31
C CYS A 12 -24.36 6.78 13.74
N SER A 13 -23.43 6.04 14.37
CA SER A 13 -22.77 6.50 15.58
C SER A 13 -21.92 7.73 15.24
N ALA A 14 -22.34 8.89 15.75
CA ALA A 14 -21.49 10.09 15.75
C ALA A 14 -20.21 9.75 16.55
N LEU A 15 -19.07 9.77 15.88
CA LEU A 15 -17.75 9.65 16.51
C LEU A 15 -17.55 10.89 17.40
N ASN A 16 -17.45 10.67 18.71
CA ASN A 16 -17.00 11.71 19.64
C ASN A 16 -15.51 11.99 19.38
N ALA A 17 -15.11 13.25 19.50
CA ALA A 17 -13.71 13.66 19.43
C ALA A 17 -12.90 12.90 20.51
N GLY A 18 -12.18 11.84 20.12
CA GLY A 18 -11.42 10.97 21.02
C GLY A 18 -11.47 9.47 20.68
N ASP A 19 -12.38 9.03 19.80
CA ASP A 19 -12.45 7.61 19.42
C ASP A 19 -11.54 7.32 18.23
N VAL A 20 -10.59 6.41 18.45
CA VAL A 20 -9.68 5.91 17.40
C VAL A 20 -10.47 4.98 16.48
N PRO A 21 -10.59 5.25 15.16
CA PRO A 21 -11.32 4.38 14.25
C PRO A 21 -10.84 2.94 14.32
N GLY A 22 -11.79 2.00 14.41
CA GLY A 22 -11.47 0.57 14.53
C GLY A 22 -11.03 0.11 15.91
N LEU A 23 -11.03 0.96 16.95
CA LEU A 23 -10.71 0.58 18.33
C LEU A 23 -11.93 0.74 19.22
N VAL A 24 -12.34 -0.35 19.90
CA VAL A 24 -13.51 -0.37 20.77
C VAL A 24 -13.16 -0.92 22.15
N LYS A 25 -13.85 -0.45 23.20
CA LYS A 25 -13.60 -0.87 24.59
C LYS A 25 -14.17 -2.26 24.90
N GLU A 26 -15.26 -2.61 24.25
CA GLU A 26 -15.96 -3.88 24.50
C GLU A 26 -15.74 -4.85 23.33
N LYS A 27 -15.63 -6.14 23.66
CA LYS A 27 -15.52 -7.17 22.64
C LYS A 27 -16.79 -7.20 21.79
N PRO A 28 -16.68 -7.09 20.45
CA PRO A 28 -17.84 -7.16 19.58
C PRO A 28 -18.54 -8.54 19.70
N ALA A 29 -19.87 -8.56 19.60
CA ALA A 29 -20.65 -9.79 19.67
C ALA A 29 -20.39 -10.74 18.51
N SER A 30 -19.91 -10.25 17.38
CA SER A 30 -19.59 -11.02 16.17
C SER A 30 -18.58 -10.29 15.30
N GLY A 31 -17.99 -11.01 14.34
CA GLY A 31 -16.99 -10.50 13.42
C GLY A 31 -15.55 -10.63 13.93
N PRO A 32 -14.55 -10.38 13.05
CA PRO A 32 -13.16 -10.45 13.43
C PRO A 32 -12.80 -9.35 14.43
N CYS A 33 -12.04 -9.69 15.45
CA CYS A 33 -11.47 -8.73 16.38
C CYS A 33 -10.11 -9.20 16.93
N VAL A 34 -9.26 -8.25 17.28
CA VAL A 34 -7.95 -8.49 17.89
C VAL A 34 -7.90 -7.76 19.22
N GLN A 35 -7.65 -8.49 20.30
CA GLN A 35 -7.49 -7.87 21.62
C GLN A 35 -6.09 -7.24 21.75
N VAL A 36 -6.05 -5.99 22.19
CA VAL A 36 -4.80 -5.24 22.40
C VAL A 36 -4.98 -4.25 23.57
N ASP A 37 -4.07 -4.28 24.54
CA ASP A 37 -3.98 -3.32 25.64
C ASP A 37 -5.33 -3.02 26.34
N GLY A 38 -6.16 -4.08 26.52
CA GLY A 38 -7.47 -3.98 27.20
C GLY A 38 -8.61 -3.47 26.31
N GLN A 39 -8.38 -3.27 25.04
CA GLN A 39 -9.36 -2.87 24.00
C GLN A 39 -9.41 -3.91 22.88
N TYR A 40 -10.26 -3.67 21.89
CA TYR A 40 -10.41 -4.56 20.73
C TYR A 40 -10.33 -3.77 19.43
N MET A 41 -9.39 -4.19 18.57
CA MET A 41 -9.34 -3.76 17.18
C MET A 41 -10.43 -4.49 16.40
N VAL A 42 -11.19 -3.74 15.62
CA VAL A 42 -12.25 -4.26 14.75
C VAL A 42 -12.05 -3.73 13.33
N PRO A 43 -12.63 -4.38 12.30
CA PRO A 43 -12.68 -3.80 10.97
C PRO A 43 -13.38 -2.45 10.99
N TYR A 44 -12.89 -1.53 10.16
CA TYR A 44 -13.55 -0.24 9.97
C TYR A 44 -13.44 0.23 8.53
N THR A 45 -14.35 1.12 8.15
CA THR A 45 -14.37 1.71 6.81
C THR A 45 -13.81 3.12 6.86
N VAL A 46 -12.91 3.40 5.95
CA VAL A 46 -12.37 4.74 5.69
C VAL A 46 -13.16 5.34 4.54
N THR A 47 -13.68 6.54 4.71
CA THR A 47 -14.17 7.37 3.60
C THR A 47 -13.07 8.36 3.25
N ILE A 48 -12.62 8.39 2.00
CA ILE A 48 -11.60 9.36 1.55
C ILE A 48 -12.22 10.77 1.63
N PRO A 49 -11.65 11.68 2.46
CA PRO A 49 -12.23 12.99 2.68
C PRO A 49 -12.44 13.78 1.38
N GLY A 50 -13.62 14.38 1.24
CA GLY A 50 -14.03 15.13 0.03
C GLY A 50 -14.53 14.25 -1.12
N THR A 51 -14.73 12.95 -0.89
CA THR A 51 -15.27 11.98 -1.85
C THR A 51 -16.26 11.02 -1.21
N ASP A 52 -16.95 10.20 -2.04
CA ASP A 52 -17.78 9.09 -1.58
C ASP A 52 -17.02 7.74 -1.61
N VAL A 53 -15.73 7.74 -1.94
CA VAL A 53 -14.91 6.55 -2.06
C VAL A 53 -14.60 5.98 -0.69
N LYS A 54 -14.71 4.65 -0.57
CA LYS A 54 -14.54 3.94 0.70
C LYS A 54 -13.70 2.69 0.52
N PHE A 55 -12.85 2.43 1.52
CA PHE A 55 -12.11 1.17 1.62
C PHE A 55 -12.17 0.61 3.05
N GLU A 56 -11.94 -0.69 3.19
CA GLU A 56 -12.01 -1.40 4.47
C GLU A 56 -10.61 -1.66 5.02
N MET A 57 -10.45 -1.44 6.32
CA MET A 57 -9.27 -1.79 7.10
C MET A 57 -9.59 -2.98 8.00
N ILE A 58 -8.79 -4.05 7.91
CA ILE A 58 -8.96 -5.29 8.63
C ILE A 58 -7.91 -5.39 9.74
N PRO A 59 -8.28 -5.71 11.00
CA PRO A 59 -7.33 -5.89 12.08
C PRO A 59 -6.55 -7.20 11.89
N VAL A 60 -5.22 -7.08 11.90
CA VAL A 60 -4.27 -8.19 11.86
C VAL A 60 -3.70 -8.37 13.26
N PRO A 61 -3.73 -9.57 13.85
CA PRO A 61 -3.19 -9.81 15.19
C PRO A 61 -1.68 -9.59 15.22
N GLY A 62 -1.14 -9.19 16.37
CA GLY A 62 0.28 -9.26 16.59
C GLY A 62 0.73 -10.71 16.79
N GLY A 63 2.01 -10.98 16.61
CA GLY A 63 2.56 -12.31 16.79
C GLY A 63 4.00 -12.43 16.34
N GLU A 64 4.49 -13.68 16.36
CA GLU A 64 5.81 -14.04 15.86
C GLU A 64 5.65 -15.02 14.68
N PHE A 65 6.56 -14.93 13.72
CA PHE A 65 6.63 -15.86 12.58
C PHE A 65 8.07 -16.03 12.09
N LEU A 66 8.29 -17.02 11.26
CA LEU A 66 9.54 -17.20 10.53
C LEU A 66 9.41 -16.48 9.17
N MET A 67 10.14 -15.37 9.01
CA MET A 67 10.23 -14.61 7.77
C MET A 67 11.19 -15.29 6.81
N GLY A 68 10.83 -15.31 5.53
CA GLY A 68 11.59 -15.98 4.49
C GLY A 68 11.19 -17.44 4.31
N SER A 69 11.92 -18.16 3.48
CA SER A 69 11.67 -19.57 3.17
C SER A 69 12.88 -20.45 3.47
N PRO A 70 12.68 -21.73 3.80
CA PRO A 70 13.79 -22.69 3.92
C PRO A 70 14.32 -23.07 2.53
N ASP A 71 15.59 -23.45 2.44
CA ASP A 71 16.24 -23.89 1.19
C ASP A 71 15.51 -25.07 0.51
N SER A 72 14.71 -25.81 1.27
CA SER A 72 13.92 -26.96 0.76
C SER A 72 12.58 -26.55 0.15
N GLU A 73 12.14 -25.29 0.28
CA GLU A 73 10.86 -24.85 -0.27
C GLU A 73 10.96 -24.77 -1.80
N PRO A 74 10.04 -25.38 -2.56
CA PRO A 74 10.03 -25.28 -4.02
C PRO A 74 9.94 -23.81 -4.46
N GLY A 75 10.85 -23.41 -5.36
CA GLY A 75 10.93 -22.01 -5.83
C GLY A 75 11.70 -21.06 -4.91
N HIS A 76 12.30 -21.55 -3.79
CA HIS A 76 13.16 -20.75 -2.92
C HIS A 76 14.26 -20.01 -3.71
N GLN A 77 14.47 -18.76 -3.37
CA GLN A 77 15.57 -17.94 -3.89
C GLN A 77 16.54 -17.56 -2.76
N PRO A 78 17.85 -17.44 -3.03
CA PRO A 78 18.86 -17.11 -1.99
C PRO A 78 18.52 -15.82 -1.22
N THR A 79 17.83 -14.88 -1.85
CA THR A 79 17.41 -13.61 -1.22
C THR A 79 16.30 -13.78 -0.18
N GLU A 80 15.65 -14.94 -0.13
CA GLU A 80 14.60 -15.28 0.84
C GLU A 80 15.14 -15.90 2.14
N GLY A 81 16.45 -16.11 2.20
CA GLY A 81 17.11 -16.74 3.33
C GLY A 81 18.21 -15.89 3.97
N PRO A 82 18.77 -16.36 5.11
CA PRO A 82 18.23 -17.40 5.96
C PRO A 82 16.93 -16.99 6.64
N GLN A 83 16.07 -17.96 6.98
CA GLN A 83 14.86 -17.64 7.76
C GLN A 83 15.23 -16.99 9.09
N ILE A 84 14.50 -15.95 9.44
CA ILE A 84 14.64 -15.19 10.69
C ILE A 84 13.32 -15.08 11.45
N ARG A 85 13.40 -15.15 12.79
CA ARG A 85 12.21 -14.96 13.62
C ARG A 85 11.90 -13.49 13.78
N VAL A 86 10.70 -13.08 13.37
CA VAL A 86 10.23 -11.70 13.43
C VAL A 86 8.97 -11.60 14.29
N LYS A 87 8.84 -10.49 15.00
CA LYS A 87 7.70 -10.19 15.85
C LYS A 87 7.07 -8.88 15.41
N THR A 88 5.73 -8.86 15.29
CA THR A 88 4.95 -7.67 14.98
C THR A 88 3.94 -7.34 16.08
N ARG A 89 3.69 -6.06 16.28
CA ARG A 89 2.51 -5.55 17.01
C ARG A 89 1.27 -5.68 16.14
N PRO A 90 0.07 -5.69 16.69
CA PRO A 90 -1.15 -5.63 15.88
C PRO A 90 -1.20 -4.37 15.01
N PHE A 91 -1.84 -4.49 13.87
CA PHE A 91 -2.05 -3.37 12.93
C PHE A 91 -3.35 -3.55 12.14
N TRP A 92 -3.82 -2.53 11.47
CA TRP A 92 -4.84 -2.68 10.43
C TRP A 92 -4.18 -2.66 9.07
N MET A 93 -4.65 -3.51 8.17
CA MET A 93 -4.24 -3.52 6.78
C MET A 93 -5.46 -3.37 5.88
N GLN A 94 -5.34 -2.66 4.78
CA GLN A 94 -6.41 -2.56 3.80
C GLN A 94 -6.75 -3.95 3.28
N LYS A 95 -8.05 -4.27 3.22
CA LYS A 95 -8.58 -5.59 2.87
C LYS A 95 -8.15 -6.05 1.49
N THR A 96 -8.05 -5.14 0.56
CA THR A 96 -7.70 -5.33 -0.84
C THR A 96 -6.49 -4.49 -1.21
N GLU A 97 -5.98 -4.64 -2.39
CA GLU A 97 -5.07 -3.66 -3.00
C GLU A 97 -5.79 -2.32 -3.16
N ILE A 98 -5.06 -1.23 -3.27
CA ILE A 98 -5.57 0.08 -3.67
C ILE A 98 -6.20 -0.04 -5.06
N SER A 99 -7.48 0.35 -5.17
CA SER A 99 -8.22 0.38 -6.44
C SER A 99 -8.03 1.71 -7.19
N TRP A 100 -8.45 1.74 -8.46
CA TRP A 100 -8.52 3.03 -9.18
C TRP A 100 -9.49 4.02 -8.55
N ALA A 101 -10.55 3.54 -7.88
CA ALA A 101 -11.42 4.43 -7.11
C ALA A 101 -10.65 5.13 -5.98
N ASP A 102 -9.76 4.39 -5.28
CA ASP A 102 -8.98 4.92 -4.17
C ASP A 102 -7.87 5.87 -4.65
N TYR A 103 -7.23 5.57 -5.78
CA TYR A 103 -6.04 6.28 -6.25
C TYR A 103 -6.32 7.54 -7.07
N LYS A 104 -7.40 7.55 -7.87
CA LYS A 104 -7.76 8.70 -8.75
C LYS A 104 -7.98 10.02 -8.01
N PRO A 105 -8.54 10.07 -6.78
CA PRO A 105 -8.61 11.33 -6.03
C PRO A 105 -7.24 11.95 -5.75
N TYR A 106 -6.22 11.13 -5.46
CA TYR A 106 -4.84 11.59 -5.30
C TYR A 106 -4.23 12.05 -6.64
N MET A 107 -4.45 11.32 -7.74
CA MET A 107 -4.02 11.74 -9.07
C MET A 107 -4.60 13.12 -9.45
N ALA A 108 -5.85 13.39 -9.08
CA ALA A 108 -6.51 14.65 -9.39
C ALA A 108 -5.87 15.87 -8.70
N LEU A 109 -5.08 15.65 -7.64
CA LEU A 109 -4.37 16.72 -6.95
C LEU A 109 -3.32 17.42 -7.83
N TYR A 110 -2.78 16.73 -8.85
CA TYR A 110 -1.86 17.36 -9.79
C TYR A 110 -2.44 18.65 -10.37
N ASN A 111 -3.61 18.55 -10.97
CA ASN A 111 -4.30 19.69 -11.59
C ASN A 111 -4.77 20.73 -10.55
N VAL A 112 -5.15 20.28 -9.36
CA VAL A 112 -5.52 21.17 -8.25
C VAL A 112 -4.32 22.00 -7.81
N PHE A 113 -3.19 21.36 -7.53
CA PHE A 113 -1.99 22.06 -7.07
C PHE A 113 -1.43 23.01 -8.13
N LYS A 114 -1.45 22.63 -9.42
CA LYS A 114 -1.05 23.54 -10.51
C LYS A 114 -1.92 24.80 -10.57
N LYS A 115 -3.22 24.68 -10.36
CA LYS A 115 -4.13 25.83 -10.30
C LYS A 115 -3.93 26.66 -9.04
N PHE A 116 -3.76 26.01 -7.88
CA PHE A 116 -3.48 26.70 -6.62
C PHE A 116 -2.18 27.52 -6.70
N GLU A 117 -1.14 26.96 -7.33
CA GLU A 117 0.12 27.65 -7.60
C GLU A 117 -0.11 28.89 -8.47
N THR A 118 -0.82 28.75 -9.61
CA THR A 118 -1.09 29.83 -10.57
C THR A 118 -1.91 30.96 -9.95
N GLU A 119 -2.88 30.64 -9.11
CA GLU A 119 -3.80 31.60 -8.47
C GLU A 119 -3.32 32.05 -7.09
N ASN A 120 -2.13 31.60 -6.65
CA ASN A 120 -1.56 31.85 -5.32
C ASN A 120 -2.51 31.45 -4.18
N ILE A 121 -3.18 30.31 -4.34
CA ILE A 121 -4.04 29.69 -3.33
C ILE A 121 -3.21 28.68 -2.55
N ARG A 122 -3.18 28.77 -1.21
CA ARG A 122 -2.44 27.84 -0.30
C ARG A 122 -0.96 27.65 -0.70
N PRO A 123 -0.16 28.74 -0.78
CA PRO A 123 1.25 28.62 -1.18
C PRO A 123 2.02 27.74 -0.20
N VAL A 124 2.99 27.00 -0.73
CA VAL A 124 3.94 26.22 0.08
C VAL A 124 4.94 27.20 0.69
N THR A 125 4.93 27.33 2.01
CA THR A 125 5.89 28.13 2.79
C THR A 125 6.83 27.21 3.55
N ASP A 126 8.01 27.70 3.96
CA ASP A 126 9.00 26.92 4.71
C ASP A 126 8.39 26.28 5.96
N GLU A 127 7.52 26.99 6.66
CA GLU A 127 6.83 26.49 7.87
C GLU A 127 5.88 25.32 7.60
N LYS A 128 5.29 25.27 6.41
CA LYS A 128 4.30 24.25 6.02
C LYS A 128 4.88 23.18 5.11
N MET A 129 6.14 23.28 4.73
CA MET A 129 6.78 22.37 3.78
C MET A 129 6.73 20.90 4.25
N ILE A 130 6.74 20.67 5.55
CA ILE A 130 6.65 19.31 6.11
C ILE A 130 5.31 18.62 5.77
N ASP A 131 4.23 19.39 5.56
CA ASP A 131 2.92 18.89 5.17
C ASP A 131 2.67 18.94 3.66
N ALA A 132 3.67 19.33 2.90
CA ALA A 132 3.58 19.29 1.44
C ALA A 132 3.77 17.88 0.91
N ILE A 133 3.06 17.60 -0.18
CA ILE A 133 3.21 16.39 -0.97
C ILE A 133 3.44 16.72 -2.43
N THR A 134 3.96 15.74 -3.16
CA THR A 134 3.89 15.76 -4.63
C THR A 134 2.70 14.93 -5.09
N ALA A 135 1.97 15.40 -6.09
CA ALA A 135 0.96 14.64 -6.79
C ALA A 135 1.54 14.09 -8.12
N PRO A 136 1.14 12.88 -8.55
CA PRO A 136 1.65 12.30 -9.79
C PRO A 136 1.24 13.14 -10.99
N THR A 137 2.16 13.29 -11.94
CA THR A 137 1.82 13.90 -13.24
C THR A 137 0.72 13.11 -13.93
N GLU A 138 0.05 13.70 -14.90
CA GLU A 138 -0.80 12.94 -15.81
C GLU A 138 0.01 11.80 -16.44
N LEU A 139 -0.68 10.69 -16.71
CA LEU A 139 -0.06 9.56 -17.40
C LEU A 139 0.40 9.99 -18.78
N TYR A 140 1.63 9.67 -19.12
CA TYR A 140 2.17 9.97 -20.43
C TYR A 140 1.55 9.08 -21.52
N GLU A 141 1.40 7.78 -21.18
CA GLU A 141 0.73 6.80 -22.03
C GLU A 141 -0.43 6.12 -21.29
N PRO A 142 -1.61 6.75 -21.24
CA PRO A 142 -2.76 6.17 -20.57
C PRO A 142 -3.15 4.78 -21.13
N THR A 143 -2.95 4.57 -22.43
CA THR A 143 -3.26 3.30 -23.11
C THR A 143 -2.42 2.13 -22.58
N PHE A 144 -1.19 2.36 -22.17
CA PHE A 144 -0.36 1.35 -21.53
C PHE A 144 -0.88 1.01 -20.14
N THR A 145 -1.03 2.02 -19.28
CA THR A 145 -1.47 1.82 -17.89
C THR A 145 -2.88 1.25 -17.79
N PHE A 146 -3.78 1.67 -18.69
CA PHE A 146 -5.18 1.25 -18.71
C PHE A 146 -5.51 0.18 -19.78
N GLU A 147 -4.51 -0.57 -20.26
CA GLU A 147 -4.76 -1.62 -21.26
C GLU A 147 -5.86 -2.61 -20.82
N PHE A 148 -5.88 -2.97 -19.53
CA PHE A 148 -6.90 -3.86 -18.97
C PHE A 148 -8.10 -3.12 -18.38
N GLY A 149 -8.21 -1.81 -18.64
CA GLY A 149 -9.28 -0.95 -18.17
C GLY A 149 -8.92 -0.11 -16.95
N GLU A 150 -9.79 0.83 -16.68
CA GLU A 150 -9.68 1.78 -15.55
C GLU A 150 -10.92 1.77 -14.66
N SER A 151 -11.63 0.62 -14.64
CA SER A 151 -12.83 0.46 -13.79
C SER A 151 -12.49 0.76 -12.34
N PRO A 152 -13.38 1.46 -11.60
CA PRO A 152 -13.12 1.87 -10.23
C PRO A 152 -12.70 0.74 -9.28
N ASP A 153 -13.13 -0.49 -9.56
CA ASP A 153 -12.91 -1.69 -8.75
C ASP A 153 -11.72 -2.56 -9.21
N LEU A 154 -10.98 -2.13 -10.25
CA LEU A 154 -9.69 -2.73 -10.62
C LEU A 154 -8.56 -2.15 -9.75
N PRO A 155 -7.50 -2.94 -9.47
CA PRO A 155 -6.34 -2.43 -8.75
C PRO A 155 -5.65 -1.31 -9.54
N ALA A 156 -5.22 -0.28 -8.84
CA ALA A 156 -4.36 0.75 -9.40
C ALA A 156 -2.94 0.20 -9.58
N VAL A 157 -2.36 0.44 -10.74
CA VAL A 157 -1.07 -0.13 -11.14
C VAL A 157 -0.14 0.91 -11.75
N SER A 158 1.09 0.53 -12.02
CA SER A 158 2.13 1.32 -12.70
C SER A 158 2.66 2.51 -11.90
N MET A 159 2.25 2.72 -10.64
CA MET A 159 2.87 3.73 -9.80
C MET A 159 4.20 3.25 -9.22
N THR A 160 5.11 4.18 -8.99
CA THR A 160 6.35 3.91 -8.25
C THR A 160 6.07 3.76 -6.75
N LEU A 161 7.01 3.16 -6.01
CA LEU A 161 6.95 3.17 -4.54
C LEU A 161 6.86 4.59 -3.98
N TYR A 162 7.59 5.55 -4.57
CA TYR A 162 7.52 6.94 -4.15
C TYR A 162 6.11 7.52 -4.27
N ALA A 163 5.42 7.27 -5.38
CA ALA A 163 4.04 7.73 -5.54
C ALA A 163 3.09 7.05 -4.55
N ALA A 164 3.27 5.77 -4.26
CA ALA A 164 2.52 5.05 -3.23
C ALA A 164 2.75 5.66 -1.83
N ARG A 165 4.00 6.02 -1.49
CA ARG A 165 4.35 6.70 -0.22
C ARG A 165 3.71 8.08 -0.12
N GLN A 166 3.72 8.88 -1.19
CA GLN A 166 3.07 10.20 -1.24
C GLN A 166 1.54 10.09 -1.14
N TYR A 167 0.94 9.04 -1.74
CA TYR A 167 -0.48 8.71 -1.51
C TYR A 167 -0.75 8.45 -0.02
N THR A 168 0.09 7.65 0.65
CA THR A 168 -0.10 7.34 2.08
C THR A 168 0.09 8.57 2.96
N LYS A 169 1.00 9.48 2.63
CA LYS A 169 1.14 10.77 3.31
C LYS A 169 -0.11 11.61 3.13
N TRP A 170 -0.61 11.74 1.90
CA TRP A 170 -1.84 12.47 1.60
C TRP A 170 -3.03 11.97 2.40
N ILE A 171 -3.37 10.67 2.26
CA ILE A 171 -4.54 10.12 2.94
C ILE A 171 -4.40 10.19 4.47
N SER A 172 -3.18 10.09 5.00
CA SER A 172 -2.93 10.24 6.42
C SER A 172 -3.29 11.62 6.92
N ILE A 173 -2.81 12.65 6.27
CA ILE A 173 -3.00 14.03 6.71
C ILE A 173 -4.47 14.45 6.56
N VAL A 174 -5.11 14.17 5.42
CA VAL A 174 -6.51 14.57 5.20
C VAL A 174 -7.50 13.81 6.08
N SER A 175 -7.19 12.58 6.48
CA SER A 175 -8.06 11.76 7.33
C SER A 175 -7.76 11.89 8.83
N GLY A 176 -6.60 12.46 9.20
CA GLY A 176 -6.13 12.50 10.57
C GLY A 176 -5.76 11.13 11.15
N GLN A 177 -5.43 10.15 10.28
CA GLN A 177 -5.00 8.81 10.67
C GLN A 177 -3.65 8.51 10.01
N GLN A 178 -2.78 7.71 10.65
CA GLN A 178 -1.44 7.47 10.14
C GLN A 178 -1.38 6.20 9.28
N TYR A 179 -1.39 6.36 7.96
CA TYR A 179 -1.24 5.28 6.98
C TYR A 179 0.16 5.26 6.37
N ARG A 180 0.63 4.08 5.99
CA ARG A 180 1.88 3.89 5.25
C ARG A 180 1.83 2.62 4.39
N VAL A 181 2.75 2.50 3.48
CA VAL A 181 3.06 1.22 2.81
C VAL A 181 3.63 0.28 3.89
N PRO A 182 3.29 -1.02 3.91
CA PRO A 182 3.82 -1.98 4.88
C PRO A 182 5.33 -2.18 4.71
N THR A 183 6.02 -2.59 5.78
CA THR A 183 7.32 -3.24 5.65
C THR A 183 7.16 -4.62 5.03
N GLU A 184 8.22 -5.19 4.47
CA GLU A 184 8.19 -6.54 3.91
C GLU A 184 7.76 -7.58 4.97
N ALA A 185 8.26 -7.45 6.19
CA ALA A 185 7.93 -8.34 7.29
C ALA A 185 6.45 -8.28 7.68
N GLU A 186 5.85 -7.10 7.72
CA GLU A 186 4.41 -6.93 8.00
C GLU A 186 3.56 -7.50 6.87
N TRP A 187 3.97 -7.28 5.64
CA TRP A 187 3.28 -7.81 4.46
C TRP A 187 3.31 -9.35 4.46
N GLU A 188 4.50 -9.95 4.66
CA GLU A 188 4.64 -11.42 4.67
C GLU A 188 3.88 -12.07 5.82
N TYR A 189 3.92 -11.46 7.02
CA TYR A 189 3.12 -11.91 8.16
C TYR A 189 1.63 -11.92 7.84
N ALA A 190 1.14 -10.84 7.23
CA ALA A 190 -0.26 -10.71 6.82
C ALA A 190 -0.64 -11.69 5.70
N ALA A 191 0.26 -11.95 4.74
CA ALA A 191 0.06 -12.92 3.66
C ALA A 191 -0.03 -14.34 4.20
N ARG A 192 0.89 -14.75 5.08
CA ARG A 192 0.89 -16.07 5.72
C ARG A 192 -0.36 -16.32 6.55
N ALA A 193 -0.88 -15.32 7.21
CA ALA A 193 -2.09 -15.39 8.03
C ALA A 193 -2.11 -16.58 9.02
N GLY A 194 -0.95 -16.84 9.65
CA GLY A 194 -0.75 -17.92 10.60
C GLY A 194 -0.28 -19.25 9.99
N SER A 195 -0.07 -19.32 8.68
CA SER A 195 0.50 -20.48 7.99
C SER A 195 2.02 -20.40 7.91
N ASP A 196 2.70 -21.54 8.11
CA ASP A 196 4.14 -21.69 7.84
C ASP A 196 4.42 -22.21 6.41
N SER A 197 3.36 -22.49 5.62
CA SER A 197 3.43 -23.00 4.26
C SER A 197 3.81 -21.93 3.24
N ALA A 198 4.13 -22.35 2.01
CA ALA A 198 4.45 -21.46 0.89
C ALA A 198 3.33 -20.46 0.58
N TYR A 199 2.06 -20.87 0.71
CA TYR A 199 0.87 -20.02 0.56
C TYR A 199 0.02 -20.07 1.84
N SER A 200 -0.86 -19.10 2.00
CA SER A 200 -1.78 -19.06 3.15
C SER A 200 -2.75 -20.26 3.24
N ASN A 201 -2.94 -21.00 2.14
CA ASN A 201 -3.79 -22.20 2.05
C ASN A 201 -3.03 -23.52 1.90
N GLY A 202 -1.70 -23.55 2.14
CA GLY A 202 -0.85 -24.75 2.11
C GLY A 202 0.30 -24.64 1.11
N ASP A 203 0.93 -25.80 0.81
CA ASP A 203 2.12 -25.87 -0.04
C ASP A 203 1.82 -26.30 -1.48
N ASP A 204 0.58 -26.72 -1.75
CA ASP A 204 0.19 -27.29 -3.05
C ASP A 204 -0.13 -26.17 -4.05
N PRO A 205 0.75 -25.92 -5.06
CA PRO A 205 0.50 -24.88 -6.07
C PRO A 205 -0.77 -25.13 -6.91
N ALA A 206 -1.23 -26.38 -7.01
CA ALA A 206 -2.47 -26.70 -7.72
C ALA A 206 -3.71 -26.14 -7.02
N LYS A 207 -3.63 -25.88 -5.72
CA LYS A 207 -4.71 -25.26 -4.92
C LYS A 207 -4.62 -23.73 -4.87
N LEU A 208 -3.53 -23.15 -5.33
CA LEU A 208 -3.32 -21.70 -5.28
C LEU A 208 -4.45 -20.96 -6.04
N GLY A 209 -4.91 -21.50 -7.16
CA GLY A 209 -5.99 -20.91 -7.95
C GLY A 209 -7.35 -20.78 -7.22
N GLU A 210 -7.52 -21.38 -6.05
CA GLU A 210 -8.70 -21.18 -5.21
C GLU A 210 -8.73 -19.80 -4.54
N MET A 211 -7.56 -19.18 -4.35
CA MET A 211 -7.37 -17.89 -3.67
C MET A 211 -6.74 -16.84 -4.55
N ALA A 212 -5.83 -17.24 -5.44
CA ALA A 212 -5.01 -16.33 -6.24
C ALA A 212 -5.52 -16.16 -7.68
N TRP A 213 -5.12 -15.04 -8.27
CA TRP A 213 -5.25 -14.73 -9.69
C TRP A 213 -3.85 -14.54 -10.26
N PHE A 214 -3.33 -15.53 -11.00
CA PHE A 214 -1.94 -15.60 -11.44
C PHE A 214 -1.87 -16.18 -12.87
N ALA A 215 -0.70 -16.41 -13.45
CA ALA A 215 -0.53 -16.75 -14.86
C ALA A 215 -1.43 -17.91 -15.34
N ASP A 216 -1.53 -19.00 -14.56
CA ASP A 216 -2.26 -20.19 -14.97
C ASP A 216 -3.76 -19.96 -15.14
N ASN A 217 -4.36 -19.09 -14.33
CA ASN A 217 -5.81 -18.84 -14.38
C ASN A 217 -6.18 -17.48 -14.96
N SER A 218 -5.29 -16.51 -14.99
CA SER A 218 -5.49 -15.20 -15.63
C SER A 218 -5.45 -15.30 -17.16
N GLN A 219 -4.57 -16.18 -17.68
CA GLN A 219 -4.37 -16.37 -19.12
C GLN A 219 -4.10 -15.07 -19.90
N GLY A 220 -3.37 -14.13 -19.27
CA GLY A 220 -3.04 -12.85 -19.85
C GLY A 220 -4.20 -11.84 -19.94
N LYS A 221 -5.31 -12.07 -19.24
CA LYS A 221 -6.48 -11.17 -19.25
C LYS A 221 -6.32 -9.92 -18.38
N GLY A 222 -5.18 -9.74 -17.78
CA GLY A 222 -4.93 -8.64 -16.83
C GLY A 222 -5.46 -8.90 -15.43
N PRO A 223 -5.39 -7.90 -14.56
CA PRO A 223 -5.87 -8.01 -13.18
C PRO A 223 -7.39 -8.15 -13.13
N ARG A 224 -7.88 -8.75 -12.04
CA ARG A 224 -9.31 -8.83 -11.73
C ARG A 224 -9.70 -7.77 -10.70
N LYS A 225 -11.01 -7.62 -10.46
CA LYS A 225 -11.54 -6.73 -9.42
C LYS A 225 -10.96 -7.09 -8.05
N VAL A 226 -10.54 -6.08 -7.30
CA VAL A 226 -9.90 -6.24 -5.98
C VAL A 226 -10.76 -6.98 -4.94
N THR A 227 -12.07 -7.10 -5.18
CA THR A 227 -13.01 -7.82 -4.30
C THR A 227 -13.35 -9.24 -4.79
N ALA A 228 -12.76 -9.68 -5.91
CA ALA A 228 -13.12 -10.97 -6.53
C ALA A 228 -12.45 -12.18 -5.86
N GLY A 229 -11.35 -11.96 -5.12
CA GLY A 229 -10.60 -13.01 -4.43
C GLY A 229 -11.29 -13.54 -3.17
N LYS A 230 -10.85 -14.70 -2.70
CA LYS A 230 -11.21 -15.21 -1.38
C LYS A 230 -10.24 -14.64 -0.34
N PRO A 231 -10.73 -14.26 0.86
CA PRO A 231 -9.86 -13.77 1.91
C PRO A 231 -9.02 -14.91 2.52
N ASN A 232 -7.80 -14.59 2.96
CA ASN A 232 -7.01 -15.46 3.82
C ASN A 232 -7.59 -15.51 5.25
N ALA A 233 -6.94 -16.25 6.18
CA ALA A 233 -7.44 -16.42 7.55
C ALA A 233 -7.52 -15.10 8.36
N PHE A 234 -6.80 -14.06 7.95
CA PHE A 234 -6.91 -12.72 8.56
C PHE A 234 -7.98 -11.84 7.90
N GLY A 235 -8.59 -12.29 6.80
CA GLY A 235 -9.62 -11.53 6.08
C GLY A 235 -9.10 -10.66 4.94
N LEU A 236 -7.83 -10.80 4.55
CA LEU A 236 -7.18 -10.06 3.48
C LEU A 236 -7.32 -10.79 2.14
N ILE A 237 -7.62 -10.04 1.09
CA ILE A 237 -7.86 -10.57 -0.27
C ILE A 237 -6.63 -10.31 -1.14
N ASP A 238 -6.37 -11.25 -2.06
CA ASP A 238 -5.34 -11.17 -3.10
C ASP A 238 -3.91 -10.90 -2.57
N MET A 239 -3.57 -11.51 -1.40
CA MET A 239 -2.20 -11.55 -0.90
C MET A 239 -1.30 -12.49 -1.73
N HIS A 240 -1.86 -13.24 -2.67
CA HIS A 240 -1.20 -14.11 -3.62
C HIS A 240 -1.77 -13.84 -5.01
N GLY A 241 -1.02 -13.15 -5.90
CA GLY A 241 -1.46 -12.82 -7.25
C GLY A 241 -2.28 -11.53 -7.34
N ASN A 242 -3.04 -11.38 -8.38
CA ASN A 242 -3.72 -10.19 -8.87
C ASN A 242 -2.73 -9.08 -9.22
N VAL A 243 -2.29 -8.24 -8.30
CA VAL A 243 -1.14 -7.36 -8.50
C VAL A 243 -0.13 -7.53 -7.38
N ALA A 244 1.15 -7.55 -7.74
CA ALA A 244 2.24 -7.54 -6.79
C ALA A 244 2.28 -6.19 -6.07
N GLU A 245 2.75 -6.18 -4.82
CA GLU A 245 2.59 -5.02 -3.97
C GLU A 245 3.91 -4.46 -3.48
N TRP A 246 4.06 -3.14 -3.58
CA TRP A 246 5.16 -2.44 -2.99
C TRP A 246 5.22 -2.62 -1.48
N VAL A 247 6.44 -2.85 -0.99
CA VAL A 247 6.79 -2.74 0.43
C VAL A 247 7.93 -1.74 0.62
N GLN A 248 8.22 -1.34 1.86
CA GLN A 248 9.20 -0.29 2.15
C GLN A 248 10.65 -0.70 1.88
N ASP A 249 10.92 -1.99 1.85
CA ASP A 249 12.24 -2.56 1.99
C ASP A 249 13.09 -2.48 0.73
N GLU A 250 14.40 -2.37 0.91
CA GLU A 250 15.40 -2.61 -0.13
C GLU A 250 15.56 -4.12 -0.35
N LEU A 251 15.74 -4.54 -1.59
CA LEU A 251 16.16 -5.90 -1.89
C LEU A 251 17.67 -6.04 -1.71
N SER A 252 18.09 -6.78 -0.69
CA SER A 252 19.48 -7.18 -0.52
C SER A 252 19.75 -8.50 -1.25
N GLU A 253 20.84 -8.58 -2.00
CA GLU A 253 21.28 -9.82 -2.64
C GLU A 253 21.64 -10.91 -1.62
N ASP A 254 22.13 -10.50 -0.44
CA ASP A 254 22.46 -11.41 0.68
C ASP A 254 21.21 -11.84 1.48
N GLY A 255 20.02 -11.48 1.05
CA GLY A 255 18.78 -11.76 1.78
C GLY A 255 18.84 -11.20 3.20
N TYR A 256 18.56 -12.06 4.18
CA TYR A 256 18.56 -11.70 5.60
C TYR A 256 19.86 -12.08 6.32
N ALA A 257 20.93 -12.46 5.62
CA ALA A 257 22.17 -12.96 6.22
C ALA A 257 22.81 -11.98 7.21
N LYS A 258 22.75 -10.67 6.93
CA LYS A 258 23.25 -9.61 7.83
C LYS A 258 22.52 -9.52 9.17
N LEU A 259 21.32 -10.09 9.26
CA LEU A 259 20.50 -10.09 10.47
C LEU A 259 20.69 -11.34 11.34
N LYS A 260 21.42 -12.35 10.87
CA LYS A 260 21.57 -13.66 11.51
C LYS A 260 22.04 -13.55 12.95
N ASP A 261 23.08 -12.78 13.22
CA ASP A 261 23.65 -12.65 14.58
C ASP A 261 22.66 -11.91 15.50
N LYS A 262 21.99 -10.88 15.01
CA LYS A 262 20.97 -10.16 15.77
C LYS A 262 19.75 -11.06 16.05
N ALA A 263 19.33 -11.87 15.08
CA ALA A 263 18.23 -12.80 15.21
C ALA A 263 18.53 -13.97 16.16
N ALA A 264 19.80 -14.32 16.35
CA ALA A 264 20.22 -15.33 17.32
C ALA A 264 19.95 -14.92 18.78
N ALA A 265 19.84 -13.64 19.05
CA ALA A 265 19.52 -13.12 20.39
C ALA A 265 18.01 -13.14 20.71
N GLY A 266 17.16 -13.35 19.74
CA GLY A 266 15.70 -13.42 19.88
C GLY A 266 14.95 -12.85 18.66
N PRO A 267 13.60 -12.85 18.71
CA PRO A 267 12.78 -12.30 17.63
C PRO A 267 13.09 -10.81 17.38
N LEU A 268 13.29 -10.46 16.13
CA LEU A 268 13.49 -9.07 15.70
C LEU A 268 12.14 -8.36 15.49
N SER A 269 12.09 -7.06 15.73
CA SER A 269 10.92 -6.28 15.34
C SER A 269 10.85 -6.11 13.80
N VAL A 270 9.67 -5.82 13.28
CA VAL A 270 9.48 -5.54 11.84
C VAL A 270 10.34 -4.37 11.35
N PHE A 271 10.64 -3.40 12.22
CA PHE A 271 11.51 -2.27 11.88
C PHE A 271 13.01 -2.60 11.98
N ASP A 272 13.38 -3.62 12.77
CA ASP A 272 14.76 -4.10 12.87
C ASP A 272 15.20 -4.87 11.62
N VAL A 273 14.24 -5.50 10.95
CA VAL A 273 14.50 -6.30 9.73
C VAL A 273 14.31 -5.49 8.45
N MET A 274 13.66 -4.35 8.53
CA MET A 274 13.43 -3.50 7.37
C MET A 274 14.75 -3.05 6.75
N GLY A 275 14.96 -3.41 5.48
CA GLY A 275 16.08 -2.98 4.67
C GLY A 275 15.99 -1.46 4.43
N LYS A 276 16.99 -0.72 4.93
CA LYS A 276 17.09 0.73 4.69
C LYS A 276 17.85 0.95 3.39
N PRO A 277 17.22 1.57 2.39
CA PRO A 277 17.87 1.75 1.10
C PRO A 277 19.03 2.74 1.15
N ALA A 278 20.13 2.33 0.56
CA ALA A 278 21.26 3.22 0.25
C ALA A 278 21.06 3.93 -1.09
N VAL A 279 20.34 3.27 -2.01
CA VAL A 279 20.02 3.75 -3.35
C VAL A 279 18.51 3.57 -3.61
N HIS A 280 18.01 4.21 -4.66
CA HIS A 280 16.57 4.17 -4.96
C HIS A 280 16.09 2.77 -5.37
N TYR A 281 16.91 1.97 -6.02
CA TYR A 281 16.59 0.61 -6.51
C TYR A 281 17.73 -0.37 -6.20
N PRO A 282 17.46 -1.68 -6.06
CA PRO A 282 16.13 -2.32 -6.14
C PRO A 282 15.32 -2.23 -4.83
N ARG A 283 14.00 -2.16 -4.97
CA ARG A 283 13.02 -2.27 -3.88
C ARG A 283 12.28 -3.60 -3.96
N VAL A 284 11.80 -4.07 -2.83
CA VAL A 284 11.03 -5.32 -2.76
C VAL A 284 9.59 -5.11 -3.19
N VAL A 285 9.09 -6.03 -3.98
CA VAL A 285 7.69 -6.20 -4.34
C VAL A 285 7.28 -7.62 -3.96
N LYS A 286 6.09 -7.80 -3.38
CA LYS A 286 5.61 -9.06 -2.82
C LYS A 286 4.34 -9.56 -3.50
N GLY A 287 4.05 -10.86 -3.35
CA GLY A 287 2.75 -11.46 -3.66
C GLY A 287 2.59 -12.02 -5.08
N GLY A 288 3.43 -11.61 -6.01
CA GLY A 288 3.24 -11.93 -7.43
C GLY A 288 2.02 -11.24 -8.03
N SER A 289 1.80 -11.39 -9.33
CA SER A 289 0.71 -10.74 -10.05
C SER A 289 -0.05 -11.72 -10.97
N TRP A 290 -1.01 -11.22 -11.70
CA TRP A 290 -1.73 -11.96 -12.74
C TRP A 290 -0.80 -12.53 -13.84
N GLN A 291 0.44 -12.04 -13.95
CA GLN A 291 1.47 -12.53 -14.88
C GLN A 291 2.42 -13.54 -14.24
N SER A 292 2.45 -13.62 -12.91
CA SER A 292 3.44 -14.39 -12.16
C SER A 292 3.12 -15.88 -12.13
N THR A 293 4.17 -16.70 -12.04
CA THR A 293 4.04 -18.13 -11.76
C THR A 293 3.57 -18.38 -10.33
N ALA A 294 3.15 -19.61 -10.03
CA ALA A 294 2.80 -19.98 -8.66
C ALA A 294 3.97 -19.77 -7.68
N GLU A 295 5.19 -20.10 -8.10
CA GLU A 295 6.41 -19.92 -7.28
C GLU A 295 6.66 -18.47 -6.89
N GLU A 296 6.36 -17.51 -7.78
CA GLU A 296 6.48 -16.07 -7.54
C GLU A 296 5.37 -15.53 -6.64
N CYS A 297 4.26 -16.28 -6.50
CA CYS A 297 3.14 -15.90 -5.63
C CYS A 297 3.29 -16.44 -4.18
N ARG A 298 4.39 -17.12 -3.81
CA ARG A 298 4.63 -17.60 -2.43
C ARG A 298 4.72 -16.43 -1.45
N SER A 299 4.35 -16.65 -0.20
CA SER A 299 4.45 -15.64 0.86
C SER A 299 5.86 -15.08 1.01
N ALA A 300 6.89 -15.92 0.90
CA ALA A 300 8.28 -15.53 1.03
C ALA A 300 8.90 -14.97 -0.26
N ALA A 301 8.29 -15.21 -1.43
CA ALA A 301 8.84 -14.77 -2.70
C ALA A 301 9.07 -13.25 -2.74
N ARG A 302 10.18 -12.84 -3.35
CA ARG A 302 10.65 -11.45 -3.43
C ARG A 302 10.94 -11.10 -4.88
N LEU A 303 10.31 -10.05 -5.39
CA LEU A 303 10.67 -9.48 -6.69
C LEU A 303 11.42 -8.16 -6.46
N GLY A 304 12.62 -8.06 -7.03
CA GLY A 304 13.38 -6.81 -7.01
C GLY A 304 12.98 -5.89 -8.14
N SER A 305 12.64 -4.66 -7.81
CA SER A 305 12.37 -3.65 -8.83
C SER A 305 13.63 -3.32 -9.64
N ASN A 306 13.46 -3.05 -10.91
CA ASN A 306 14.56 -2.67 -11.79
C ASN A 306 14.23 -1.37 -12.51
N TYR A 307 14.86 -0.28 -12.07
CA TYR A 307 14.60 1.05 -12.61
C TYR A 307 14.84 1.14 -14.12
N ALA A 308 15.93 0.55 -14.61
CA ALA A 308 16.30 0.62 -16.00
C ALA A 308 15.26 -0.06 -16.91
N LEU A 309 14.79 -1.24 -16.50
CA LEU A 309 13.81 -2.02 -17.27
C LEU A 309 12.39 -1.49 -17.13
N TRP A 310 11.98 -1.13 -15.93
CA TRP A 310 10.57 -0.76 -15.65
C TRP A 310 10.19 0.66 -16.10
N LYS A 311 11.17 1.46 -16.52
CA LYS A 311 10.99 2.85 -16.98
C LYS A 311 11.64 3.15 -18.34
N ASP A 312 12.13 2.18 -19.04
CA ASP A 312 13.04 2.42 -20.16
C ASP A 312 12.40 2.12 -21.51
N THR A 313 11.38 2.76 -21.91
CA THR A 313 10.88 2.44 -23.24
C THR A 313 11.16 3.45 -24.32
N ASP A 314 11.22 4.72 -24.02
CA ASP A 314 11.48 5.72 -25.02
C ASP A 314 12.46 6.78 -24.50
N PRO A 315 13.63 6.97 -25.17
CA PRO A 315 14.58 8.03 -24.78
C PRO A 315 13.98 9.45 -24.88
N ASN A 316 12.85 9.61 -25.59
CA ASN A 316 12.15 10.88 -25.68
C ASN A 316 11.10 11.06 -24.56
N LEU A 317 10.76 9.97 -23.84
CA LEU A 317 9.86 10.02 -22.69
C LEU A 317 10.63 10.39 -21.44
N PRO A 318 10.34 11.52 -20.81
CA PRO A 318 11.01 11.87 -19.57
C PRO A 318 10.60 10.88 -18.46
N LYS A 319 11.57 10.20 -17.85
CA LYS A 319 11.36 9.31 -16.71
C LYS A 319 10.62 10.05 -15.60
N SER A 320 9.50 9.52 -15.14
CA SER A 320 8.69 10.13 -14.09
C SER A 320 9.03 9.55 -12.73
N PRO A 321 9.19 10.33 -11.65
CA PRO A 321 9.34 9.77 -10.31
C PRO A 321 8.04 9.13 -9.78
N TRP A 322 6.90 9.33 -10.45
CA TRP A 322 5.60 8.80 -10.01
C TRP A 322 5.12 7.58 -10.80
N TRP A 323 5.57 7.42 -12.06
CA TRP A 323 5.05 6.37 -12.95
C TRP A 323 6.15 5.48 -13.49
N MET A 324 5.82 4.22 -13.65
CA MET A 324 6.55 3.24 -14.44
C MET A 324 5.90 3.10 -15.79
N THR A 325 6.67 2.72 -16.80
CA THR A 325 6.24 2.76 -18.20
C THR A 325 6.49 1.48 -18.97
N ASP A 326 7.03 0.45 -18.30
CA ASP A 326 7.32 -0.83 -18.92
C ASP A 326 6.98 -2.01 -18.00
N GLU A 327 6.89 -3.22 -18.57
CA GLU A 327 6.59 -4.42 -17.81
C GLU A 327 7.69 -4.75 -16.76
N PRO A 328 7.30 -5.31 -15.62
CA PRO A 328 5.99 -5.86 -15.26
C PRO A 328 5.02 -4.88 -14.55
N CYS A 329 5.21 -3.57 -14.71
CA CYS A 329 4.57 -2.57 -13.86
C CYS A 329 3.02 -2.54 -13.95
N ARG A 330 2.41 -3.09 -15.01
CA ARG A 330 0.94 -3.29 -15.11
C ARG A 330 0.41 -4.39 -14.18
N GLY A 331 1.29 -5.11 -13.52
CA GLY A 331 0.99 -6.06 -12.46
C GLY A 331 1.50 -5.59 -11.09
N ILE A 332 1.80 -4.30 -10.89
CA ILE A 332 2.37 -3.79 -9.63
C ILE A 332 1.52 -2.64 -9.10
N GLY A 333 1.02 -2.84 -7.89
CA GLY A 333 0.24 -1.90 -7.11
C GLY A 333 0.75 -1.82 -5.66
N PHE A 334 -0.14 -1.55 -4.71
CA PHE A 334 0.17 -1.52 -3.28
C PHE A 334 -1.10 -1.59 -2.44
N ARG A 335 -0.93 -1.81 -1.14
CA ARG A 335 -1.96 -1.60 -0.11
C ARG A 335 -1.44 -0.77 1.04
N VAL A 336 -2.33 -0.26 1.89
CA VAL A 336 -1.94 0.56 3.03
C VAL A 336 -2.08 -0.20 4.34
N LEU A 337 -1.23 0.18 5.29
CA LEU A 337 -1.22 -0.30 6.66
C LEU A 337 -1.36 0.88 7.62
N ARG A 338 -2.03 0.65 8.76
CA ARG A 338 -2.06 1.54 9.91
C ARG A 338 -1.64 0.78 11.16
N SER A 339 -0.58 1.22 11.81
CA SER A 339 -0.12 0.63 13.07
C SER A 339 -1.09 0.95 14.22
N ILE A 340 -1.19 0.04 15.21
CA ILE A 340 -1.93 0.34 16.44
C ILE A 340 -1.26 1.47 17.22
N ASP A 341 0.08 1.47 17.24
CA ASP A 341 0.87 2.54 17.81
C ASP A 341 1.33 3.47 16.70
N GLU A 342 0.91 4.72 16.73
CA GLU A 342 1.37 5.71 15.76
C GLU A 342 2.86 5.98 15.95
N LEU A 343 3.57 6.08 14.84
CA LEU A 343 4.98 6.41 14.82
C LEU A 343 5.17 7.91 15.13
N PRO A 344 6.23 8.30 15.87
CA PRO A 344 6.63 9.69 15.99
C PRO A 344 6.76 10.37 14.62
N ARG A 345 6.51 11.68 14.55
CA ARG A 345 6.48 12.43 13.29
C ARG A 345 7.75 12.25 12.46
N ASP A 346 8.90 12.33 13.07
CA ASP A 346 10.21 12.15 12.44
C ASP A 346 10.39 10.75 11.85
N GLN A 347 9.83 9.73 12.50
CA GLN A 347 9.89 8.36 11.98
C GLN A 347 8.93 8.14 10.83
N ILE A 348 7.66 8.55 10.94
CA ILE A 348 6.70 8.35 9.85
C ILE A 348 7.08 9.11 8.58
N GLU A 349 7.74 10.27 8.70
CA GLU A 349 8.26 11.01 7.54
C GLU A 349 9.25 10.18 6.72
N THR A 350 9.98 9.24 7.35
CA THR A 350 10.88 8.33 6.63
C THR A 350 10.14 7.31 5.76
N PHE A 351 8.86 7.05 6.06
CA PHE A 351 7.98 6.18 5.26
C PHE A 351 7.26 6.94 4.15
N TRP A 352 7.18 8.26 4.23
CA TRP A 352 6.40 9.08 3.30
C TRP A 352 7.25 9.80 2.26
N ASN A 353 8.40 10.30 2.67
CA ASN A 353 9.22 11.17 1.83
C ASN A 353 10.26 10.41 1.02
N VAL A 354 11.02 11.13 0.21
CA VAL A 354 12.18 10.61 -0.51
C VAL A 354 13.20 10.03 0.47
N ASP A 355 13.84 8.94 0.11
CA ASP A 355 14.74 8.19 0.97
C ASP A 355 16.11 7.90 0.30
N SER A 356 16.33 8.47 -0.89
CA SER A 356 17.61 8.41 -1.58
C SER A 356 17.88 9.74 -2.31
N GLU A 357 19.15 10.08 -2.47
CA GLU A 357 19.54 11.36 -3.06
C GLU A 357 19.24 11.43 -4.56
N ASP A 358 19.39 10.34 -5.29
CA ASP A 358 19.03 10.25 -6.72
C ASP A 358 17.53 10.48 -6.97
N LEU A 359 16.66 9.89 -6.15
CA LEU A 359 15.22 10.16 -6.23
C LEU A 359 14.90 11.60 -5.87
N LYS A 360 15.57 12.16 -4.86
CA LYS A 360 15.39 13.56 -4.46
C LYS A 360 15.71 14.51 -5.60
N LEU A 361 16.83 14.29 -6.26
CA LEU A 361 17.24 15.11 -7.41
C LEU A 361 16.25 15.02 -8.58
N ASP A 362 15.70 13.81 -8.84
CA ASP A 362 14.70 13.62 -9.89
C ASP A 362 13.40 14.37 -9.55
N VAL A 363 12.91 14.23 -8.31
CA VAL A 363 11.69 14.93 -7.85
C VAL A 363 11.88 16.43 -7.87
N ASP A 364 12.96 16.95 -7.27
CA ASP A 364 13.23 18.40 -7.21
C ASP A 364 13.36 19.00 -8.63
N GLY A 365 14.07 18.31 -9.52
CA GLY A 365 14.22 18.73 -10.91
C GLY A 365 12.87 18.80 -11.65
N ARG A 366 11.94 17.90 -11.34
CA ARG A 366 10.58 17.90 -11.91
C ARG A 366 9.74 19.06 -11.36
N ILE A 367 9.75 19.27 -10.07
CA ILE A 367 9.01 20.36 -9.43
C ILE A 367 9.53 21.70 -9.91
N LEU A 368 10.85 21.94 -9.88
CA LEU A 368 11.48 23.16 -10.37
C LEU A 368 11.21 23.41 -11.87
N GLY A 369 11.17 22.35 -12.67
CA GLY A 369 10.83 22.42 -14.10
C GLY A 369 9.33 22.62 -14.38
N GLY A 370 8.50 22.81 -13.36
CA GLY A 370 7.04 23.00 -13.49
C GLY A 370 6.27 21.77 -13.96
N ARG A 371 6.90 20.58 -13.90
CA ARG A 371 6.35 19.32 -14.41
C ARG A 371 5.84 18.38 -13.30
N GLY A 372 5.66 18.86 -12.08
CA GLY A 372 5.07 18.14 -10.97
C GLY A 372 3.99 18.96 -10.29
N GLY A 373 3.02 18.31 -9.67
CA GLY A 373 2.09 18.95 -8.74
C GLY A 373 2.72 18.97 -7.35
N TYR A 374 2.81 20.10 -6.68
CA TYR A 374 3.34 20.24 -5.34
C TYR A 374 2.43 21.15 -4.51
N GLY A 375 1.99 20.72 -3.36
CA GLY A 375 1.05 21.50 -2.57
C GLY A 375 0.92 21.06 -1.13
N ILE A 376 0.40 21.95 -0.30
CA ILE A 376 0.12 21.74 1.12
C ILE A 376 -1.11 20.86 1.29
N VAL A 377 -0.97 19.87 2.15
CA VAL A 377 -2.05 18.98 2.58
C VAL A 377 -2.33 19.21 4.06
N ASP A 378 -3.60 19.38 4.39
CA ASP A 378 -4.15 19.39 5.74
C ASP A 378 -5.60 18.89 5.70
N GLN A 379 -6.27 18.85 6.83
CA GLN A 379 -7.65 18.39 6.91
C GLN A 379 -8.65 19.33 6.21
N ASP A 380 -8.26 20.59 5.94
CA ASP A 380 -9.08 21.58 5.24
C ASP A 380 -8.93 21.50 3.71
N LEU A 381 -7.95 20.74 3.18
CA LEU A 381 -7.71 20.62 1.74
C LEU A 381 -8.97 20.18 0.95
N PRO A 382 -9.74 19.17 1.39
CA PRO A 382 -10.94 18.75 0.67
C PRO A 382 -11.97 19.88 0.51
N GLU A 383 -12.18 20.66 1.56
CA GLU A 383 -13.09 21.81 1.52
C GLU A 383 -12.54 22.94 0.66
N ALA A 384 -11.24 23.22 0.70
CA ALA A 384 -10.61 24.20 -0.18
C ALA A 384 -10.76 23.81 -1.67
N ILE A 385 -10.65 22.52 -1.99
CA ILE A 385 -10.90 22.00 -3.34
C ILE A 385 -12.36 22.18 -3.74
N ARG A 386 -13.30 21.90 -2.85
CA ARG A 386 -14.74 22.08 -3.08
C ARG A 386 -15.06 23.55 -3.41
N LYS A 387 -14.62 24.48 -2.56
CA LYS A 387 -14.82 25.94 -2.76
C LYS A 387 -14.22 26.41 -4.07
N PHE A 388 -13.01 25.99 -4.35
CA PHE A 388 -12.33 26.36 -5.59
C PHE A 388 -13.13 25.90 -6.84
N LYS A 389 -13.64 24.66 -6.83
CA LYS A 389 -14.45 24.10 -7.94
C LYS A 389 -15.80 24.79 -8.10
N SER A 390 -16.42 25.24 -7.01
CA SER A 390 -17.72 25.95 -7.03
C SER A 390 -17.59 27.46 -7.34
N GLY A 391 -16.36 28.00 -7.35
CA GLY A 391 -16.13 29.43 -7.48
C GLY A 391 -16.51 30.24 -6.23
N GLU A 392 -16.71 29.59 -5.11
CA GLU A 392 -16.88 30.23 -3.81
C GLU A 392 -15.54 30.82 -3.34
N LYS A 393 -15.56 32.07 -2.85
CA LYS A 393 -14.38 32.75 -2.31
C LYS A 393 -14.24 32.51 -0.81
#